data_82716bb97684ed9ae4fe5a2a3874149a
#
_entry.id   82716bb97684ed9ae4fe5a2a3874149a
#
_cell.length_a   1.000
_cell.length_b   1.000
_cell.length_c   1.000
_cell.angle_alpha   90.00
_cell.angle_beta   90.00
_cell.angle_gamma   90.00
#
_symmetry.space_group_name_H-M   'P 1'
#
loop_
_entity.id
_entity.type
_entity.pdbx_description
1 polymer ?
#
loop_
_entity_poly.entity_id
_entity_poly.type
_entity_poly.pdbx_seq_one_letter_code
_entity_poly.pdbx_strand_id
1 'polypeptide(L)'
;MMLEGGKIDWAAHAHDAATVVTETIDFDQCIRLAYEFYKKHPDETLILVTADHETGGLGLGNSGTNLNIELQKYQQCSQEA
;
A
#
# COMPACT_ATOMS: atom_id res chain seq x y z
N MET A 1 -10.47 16.49 3.38
CA MET A 1 -9.31 16.09 2.53
C MET A 1 -9.34 14.58 2.37
N MET A 2 -9.05 14.09 1.18
CA MET A 2 -8.88 12.66 0.90
C MET A 2 -7.46 12.44 0.38
N LEU A 3 -6.82 11.39 0.87
CA LEU A 3 -5.52 10.93 0.39
C LEU A 3 -5.68 9.50 -0.07
N GLU A 4 -5.10 9.17 -1.20
CA GLU A 4 -5.20 7.85 -1.79
C GLU A 4 -3.80 7.26 -2.03
N GLY A 5 -3.59 6.02 -1.59
CA GLY A 5 -2.40 5.25 -1.93
C GLY A 5 -2.59 4.53 -3.27
N GLY A 6 -2.91 5.28 -4.32
CA GLY A 6 -3.34 4.71 -5.61
C GLY A 6 -2.33 3.81 -6.29
N LYS A 7 -1.04 3.99 -6.03
CA LYS A 7 -0.01 3.13 -6.62
C LYS A 7 0.08 1.75 -5.98
N ILE A 8 -0.51 1.57 -4.80
CA ILE A 8 -0.64 0.24 -4.19
C ILE A 8 -1.48 -0.63 -5.12
N ASP A 9 -2.60 -0.10 -5.59
CA ASP A 9 -3.49 -0.78 -6.54
C ASP A 9 -2.77 -1.13 -7.86
N TRP A 10 -2.08 -0.16 -8.43
CA TRP A 10 -1.38 -0.37 -9.70
C TRP A 10 -0.31 -1.46 -9.60
N ALA A 11 0.50 -1.41 -8.54
CA ALA A 11 1.53 -2.42 -8.31
C ALA A 11 0.93 -3.81 -8.09
N ALA A 12 -0.19 -3.88 -7.38
CA ALA A 12 -0.86 -5.15 -7.11
C ALA A 12 -1.50 -5.74 -8.37
N HIS A 13 -2.07 -4.92 -9.23
CA HIS A 13 -2.55 -5.37 -10.55
C HIS A 13 -1.43 -5.95 -11.41
N ALA A 14 -0.23 -5.41 -11.30
CA ALA A 14 0.96 -5.94 -11.98
C ALA A 14 1.57 -7.16 -11.25
N HIS A 15 0.99 -7.58 -10.12
CA HIS A 15 1.50 -8.62 -9.24
C HIS A 15 2.93 -8.33 -8.75
N ASP A 16 3.24 -7.05 -8.57
CA ASP A 16 4.54 -6.55 -8.11
C ASP A 16 4.51 -6.38 -6.60
N ALA A 17 4.65 -7.49 -5.88
CA ALA A 17 4.48 -7.53 -4.43
C ALA A 17 5.49 -6.64 -3.68
N ALA A 18 6.73 -6.56 -4.16
CA ALA A 18 7.74 -5.72 -3.51
C ALA A 18 7.37 -4.24 -3.58
N THR A 19 6.86 -3.79 -4.73
CA THR A 19 6.39 -2.42 -4.89
C THR A 19 5.13 -2.16 -4.06
N VAL A 20 4.23 -3.15 -3.95
CA VAL A 20 3.05 -3.03 -3.06
C VAL A 20 3.49 -2.73 -1.63
N VAL A 21 4.49 -3.46 -1.11
CA VAL A 21 5.00 -3.22 0.25
C VAL A 21 5.57 -1.82 0.38
N THR A 22 6.38 -1.38 -0.57
CA THR A 22 7.01 -0.06 -0.54
C THR A 22 5.99 1.06 -0.60
N GLU A 23 5.01 0.95 -1.49
CA GLU A 23 3.94 1.96 -1.63
C GLU A 23 3.04 1.98 -0.39
N THR A 24 2.81 0.83 0.25
CA THR A 24 2.05 0.76 1.50
C THR A 24 2.80 1.47 2.64
N ILE A 25 4.11 1.27 2.72
CA ILE A 25 4.95 1.96 3.72
C ILE A 25 4.93 3.47 3.49
N ASP A 26 4.98 3.91 2.23
CA ASP A 26 4.90 5.32 1.89
C ASP A 26 3.56 5.92 2.32
N PHE A 27 2.47 5.22 2.05
CA PHE A 27 1.14 5.65 2.46
C PHE A 27 0.99 5.68 3.99
N ASP A 28 1.62 4.73 4.69
CA ASP A 28 1.65 4.72 6.17
C ASP A 28 2.27 5.99 6.74
N GLN A 29 3.28 6.54 6.06
CA GLN A 29 3.89 7.81 6.49
C GLN A 29 2.91 8.97 6.34
N CYS A 30 2.08 8.96 5.31
CA CYS A 30 1.01 9.95 5.16
C CYS A 30 -0.01 9.85 6.30
N ILE A 31 -0.37 8.64 6.70
CA ILE A 31 -1.26 8.40 7.85
C ILE A 31 -0.63 8.91 9.13
N ARG A 32 0.67 8.73 9.30
CA ARG A 32 1.39 9.26 10.46
C ARG A 32 1.29 10.78 10.54
N LEU A 33 1.46 11.48 9.42
CA LEU A 33 1.33 12.93 9.38
C LEU A 33 -0.09 13.37 9.74
N ALA A 34 -1.10 12.65 9.24
CA ALA A 34 -2.49 12.92 9.59
C ALA A 34 -2.74 12.72 11.09
N TYR A 35 -2.16 11.68 11.67
CA TYR A 35 -2.28 11.41 13.11
C TYR A 35 -1.59 12.50 13.95
N GLU A 36 -0.43 13.01 13.51
CA GLU A 36 0.23 14.13 14.18
C GLU A 36 -0.63 15.39 14.15
N PHE A 37 -1.31 15.63 13.03
CA PHE A 37 -2.27 16.73 12.93
C PHE A 37 -3.44 16.52 13.88
N TYR A 38 -3.98 15.31 13.94
CA TYR A 38 -5.06 14.96 14.86
C TYR A 38 -4.68 15.26 16.32
N LYS A 39 -3.46 14.91 16.73
CA LYS A 39 -3.02 15.17 18.11
C LYS A 39 -3.03 16.65 18.47
N LYS A 40 -2.83 17.53 17.50
CA LYS A 40 -2.87 18.98 17.68
C LYS A 40 -4.30 19.55 17.63
N HIS A 41 -5.21 18.87 16.98
CA HIS A 41 -6.58 19.32 16.74
C HIS A 41 -7.60 18.19 16.99
N PRO A 42 -7.60 17.58 18.20
CA PRO A 42 -8.38 16.37 18.43
C PRO A 42 -9.89 16.58 18.35
N ASP A 43 -10.38 17.78 18.66
CA ASP A 43 -11.81 18.09 18.66
C ASP A 43 -12.34 18.51 17.29
N GLU A 44 -11.46 18.67 16.31
CA GLU A 44 -11.81 19.18 14.98
C GLU A 44 -11.42 18.20 13.86
N THR A 45 -10.89 17.02 14.21
CA THR A 45 -10.34 16.08 13.25
C THR A 45 -10.95 14.70 13.39
N LEU A 46 -11.41 14.13 12.29
CA LEU A 46 -11.81 12.74 12.19
C LEU A 46 -10.97 12.09 11.10
N ILE A 47 -10.28 10.99 11.41
CA ILE A 47 -9.48 10.24 10.44
C ILE A 47 -10.18 8.92 10.17
N LEU A 48 -10.43 8.64 8.89
CA LEU A 48 -10.98 7.37 8.41
C LEU A 48 -9.94 6.75 7.47
N VAL A 49 -9.61 5.47 7.72
CA VAL A 49 -8.72 4.69 6.86
C VAL A 49 -9.48 3.48 6.37
N THR A 50 -9.55 3.31 5.07
CA THR A 50 -10.32 2.23 4.45
C THR A 50 -9.72 1.87 3.09
N ALA A 51 -10.23 0.81 2.50
CA ALA A 51 -9.95 0.45 1.12
C ALA A 51 -11.28 0.27 0.38
N ASP A 52 -11.25 0.41 -0.93
CA ASP A 52 -12.42 0.27 -1.80
C ASP A 52 -12.62 -1.17 -2.28
N HIS A 53 -11.52 -1.93 -2.51
CA HIS A 53 -11.57 -3.32 -2.97
C HIS A 53 -10.22 -4.01 -2.78
N GLU A 54 -10.18 -5.31 -3.04
CA GLU A 54 -8.94 -6.05 -3.24
C GLU A 54 -8.30 -5.64 -4.58
N THR A 55 -7.08 -6.05 -4.85
CA THR A 55 -6.35 -5.51 -5.97
C THR A 55 -5.77 -6.60 -6.87
N GLY A 56 -6.40 -6.82 -8.03
CA GLY A 56 -5.93 -7.73 -9.07
C GLY A 56 -5.76 -9.18 -8.66
N GLY A 57 -6.35 -9.60 -7.54
CA GLY A 57 -6.21 -10.96 -7.03
C GLY A 57 -4.82 -11.27 -6.49
N LEU A 58 -4.01 -10.27 -6.18
CA LEU A 58 -2.67 -10.50 -5.61
C LEU A 58 -2.79 -11.23 -4.27
N GLY A 59 -2.09 -12.37 -4.13
CA GLY A 59 -2.08 -13.18 -2.92
C GLY A 59 -0.79 -13.97 -2.79
N LEU A 60 -0.61 -14.64 -1.66
CA LEU A 60 0.60 -15.40 -1.38
C LEU A 60 0.69 -16.71 -2.16
N GLY A 61 -0.38 -17.13 -2.78
CA GLY A 61 -0.43 -18.29 -3.66
C GLY A 61 -1.83 -18.45 -4.22
N ASN A 62 -1.94 -18.54 -5.53
CA ASN A 62 -3.22 -18.61 -6.20
C ASN A 62 -3.06 -19.28 -7.56
N SER A 63 -4.01 -20.13 -7.94
CA SER A 63 -4.06 -20.75 -9.27
C SER A 63 -2.76 -21.44 -9.70
N GLY A 64 -2.10 -22.13 -8.74
CA GLY A 64 -0.86 -22.87 -9.02
C GLY A 64 0.41 -22.00 -8.96
N THR A 65 0.30 -20.72 -8.65
CA THR A 65 1.45 -19.84 -8.46
C THR A 65 1.71 -19.58 -6.98
N ASN A 66 2.96 -19.40 -6.62
CA ASN A 66 3.37 -19.08 -5.26
C ASN A 66 4.26 -17.84 -5.26
N LEU A 67 4.03 -16.96 -4.30
CA LEU A 67 4.89 -15.81 -4.08
C LEU A 67 6.15 -16.28 -3.32
N ASN A 68 7.32 -16.05 -3.90
CA ASN A 68 8.57 -16.28 -3.20
C ASN A 68 8.99 -15.01 -2.47
N ILE A 69 8.65 -14.95 -1.18
CA ILE A 69 8.87 -13.77 -0.35
C ILE A 69 10.35 -13.40 -0.26
N GLU A 70 11.23 -14.42 -0.21
CA GLU A 70 12.67 -14.19 -0.08
C GLU A 70 13.26 -13.41 -1.27
N LEU A 71 12.71 -13.57 -2.46
CA LEU A 71 13.19 -12.87 -3.64
C LEU A 71 12.80 -11.40 -3.69
N GLN A 72 11.82 -10.97 -2.90
CA GLN A 72 11.35 -9.58 -2.89
C GLN A 72 12.47 -8.59 -2.52
N LYS A 73 13.37 -9.00 -1.65
CA LYS A 73 14.47 -8.14 -1.18
C LYS A 73 15.47 -7.76 -2.28
N TYR A 74 15.48 -8.48 -3.40
CA TYR A 74 16.39 -8.19 -4.51
C TYR A 74 15.79 -7.25 -5.56
N GLN A 75 14.53 -6.92 -5.45
CA GLN A 75 13.90 -6.02 -6.39
C GLN A 75 14.36 -4.58 -6.15
N GLN A 76 14.80 -3.91 -7.20
CA GLN A 76 15.35 -2.55 -7.12
C GLN A 76 14.46 -1.49 -7.77
N CYS A 77 13.50 -1.90 -8.57
CA CYS A 77 12.56 -0.98 -9.23
C CYS A 77 11.22 -1.65 -9.42
N SER A 78 10.18 -0.84 -9.62
CA SER A 78 8.85 -1.31 -9.96
C SER A 78 8.83 -1.95 -11.34
N GLN A 79 7.93 -2.91 -11.56
CA GLN A 79 7.69 -3.50 -12.87
C GLN A 79 7.23 -2.47 -13.90
N GLU A 80 6.54 -1.43 -13.45
CA GLU A 80 5.98 -0.38 -14.30
C GLU A 80 6.83 0.88 -14.33
N ALA A 81 8.02 0.81 -13.79
CA ALA A 81 8.92 1.96 -13.74
C ALA A 81 9.54 2.25 -15.12
#